data_de9d6d1116c8ebb012bcf16c3b2862e0
#
_entry.id   de9d6d1116c8ebb012bcf16c3b2862e0
#
_cell.length_a   1.000
_cell.length_b   1.000
_cell.length_c   1.000
_cell.angle_alpha   90.00
_cell.angle_beta   90.00
_cell.angle_gamma   90.00
#
_symmetry.space_group_name_H-M   'P 1'
#
loop_
_entity.id
_entity.type
_entity.pdbx_description
1 polymer ?
#
loop_
_entity_poly.entity_id
_entity_poly.type
_entity_poly.pdbx_seq_one_letter_code
_entity_poly.pdbx_strand_id
1 'polypeptide(L)' 'MQNDEVLKLKDVATLLKVGEKTVYSMAKSGELPAFKVRGQWRFSRKDIDAWIEQQKQMTQDFGNGHPE' A
#
# COMPACT_ATOMS: atom_id res chain seq x y z
N MET A 1 19.92 -10.95 5.40
CA MET A 1 18.92 -11.10 5.89
C MET A 1 17.86 -10.29 5.47
N GLN A 2 16.81 -10.66 5.24
CA GLN A 2 15.75 -9.94 4.78
C GLN A 2 15.04 -9.34 5.82
N ASN A 3 14.62 -8.20 5.71
CA ASN A 3 13.84 -7.58 6.71
C ASN A 3 12.52 -7.22 6.16
N ASP A 4 11.96 -8.06 5.36
CA ASP A 4 10.66 -7.78 4.78
C ASP A 4 9.61 -8.23 5.76
N GLU A 5 8.88 -7.30 6.31
CA GLU A 5 7.86 -7.58 7.28
C GLU A 5 6.53 -7.86 6.58
N VAL A 6 5.75 -8.78 7.09
CA VAL A 6 4.44 -9.07 6.53
C VAL A 6 3.42 -8.28 7.32
N LEU A 7 2.61 -7.49 6.63
CA LEU A 7 1.64 -6.62 7.26
C LEU A 7 0.23 -7.13 7.04
N LYS A 8 -0.64 -6.79 7.98
CA LYS A 8 -2.05 -7.13 7.85
C LYS A 8 -2.74 -5.97 7.19
N LEU A 9 -3.96 -6.19 6.77
CA LEU A 9 -4.74 -5.16 6.12
C LEU A 9 -4.87 -3.92 6.99
N LYS A 10 -5.13 -4.10 8.27
CA LYS A 10 -5.31 -2.94 9.13
C LYS A 10 -3.98 -2.20 9.32
N ASP A 11 -2.87 -2.90 9.24
CA ASP A 11 -1.57 -2.24 9.37
C ASP A 11 -1.35 -1.31 8.19
N VAL A 12 -1.74 -1.75 7.00
CA VAL A 12 -1.57 -0.94 5.81
C VAL A 12 -2.52 0.25 5.84
N ALA A 13 -3.73 0.03 6.34
CA ALA A 13 -4.69 1.12 6.46
C ALA A 13 -4.14 2.21 7.36
N THR A 14 -3.52 1.82 8.45
CA THR A 14 -2.93 2.79 9.36
C THR A 14 -1.74 3.49 8.71
N LEU A 15 -0.93 2.72 8.01
CA LEU A 15 0.26 3.27 7.37
C LEU A 15 -0.11 4.27 6.29
N LEU A 16 -1.09 3.96 5.48
CA LEU A 16 -1.52 4.85 4.41
C LEU A 16 -2.54 5.88 4.87
N LYS A 17 -3.00 5.74 6.09
CA LYS A 17 -3.96 6.63 6.68
C LYS A 17 -5.27 6.69 5.89
N VAL A 18 -5.75 5.53 5.52
CA VAL A 18 -7.05 5.41 4.85
C VAL A 18 -7.83 4.34 5.58
N GLY A 19 -9.08 4.18 5.24
CA GLY A 19 -9.92 3.20 5.90
C GLY A 19 -9.59 1.78 5.47
N GLU A 20 -9.96 0.82 6.29
CA GLU A 20 -9.69 -0.57 5.98
C GLU A 20 -10.45 -1.02 4.75
N LYS A 21 -11.67 -0.52 4.56
CA LYS A 21 -12.43 -0.91 3.39
C LYS A 21 -11.72 -0.45 2.12
N THR A 22 -11.09 0.71 2.17
CA THR A 22 -10.37 1.24 1.03
C THR A 22 -9.20 0.32 0.69
N VAL A 23 -8.46 -0.11 1.72
CA VAL A 23 -7.31 -0.98 1.50
C VAL A 23 -7.80 -2.32 0.92
N TYR A 24 -8.90 -2.82 1.43
CA TYR A 24 -9.44 -4.08 0.95
C TYR A 24 -9.77 -3.97 -0.54
N SER A 25 -10.43 -2.88 -0.93
CA SER A 25 -10.77 -2.67 -2.33
C SER A 25 -9.53 -2.57 -3.20
N MET A 26 -8.52 -1.88 -2.72
CA MET A 26 -7.30 -1.70 -3.48
C MET A 26 -6.56 -3.03 -3.64
N ALA A 27 -6.57 -3.86 -2.61
CA ALA A 27 -5.94 -5.16 -2.68
C ALA A 27 -6.70 -6.05 -3.64
N LYS A 28 -8.02 -6.01 -3.57
CA LYS A 28 -8.83 -6.87 -4.38
C LYS A 28 -8.73 -6.50 -5.86
N SER A 29 -8.61 -5.24 -6.17
CA SER A 29 -8.54 -4.80 -7.54
C SER A 29 -7.13 -4.93 -8.14
N GLY A 30 -6.16 -5.21 -7.32
CA GLY A 30 -4.80 -5.30 -7.82
C GLY A 30 -4.06 -3.99 -7.85
N GLU A 31 -4.69 -2.94 -7.37
CA GLU A 31 -4.05 -1.64 -7.36
C GLU A 31 -2.90 -1.59 -6.36
N LEU A 32 -3.03 -2.32 -5.28
CA LEU A 32 -2.03 -2.32 -4.23
C LEU A 32 -1.40 -3.72 -4.17
N PRO A 33 -0.09 -3.85 -4.10
CA PRO A 33 0.53 -5.17 -4.06
C PRO A 33 0.11 -5.91 -2.80
N ALA A 34 -0.45 -7.08 -2.98
CA ALA A 34 -0.97 -7.86 -1.87
C ALA A 34 -0.97 -9.33 -2.23
N PHE A 35 -1.04 -10.17 -1.23
CA PHE A 35 -1.15 -11.60 -1.46
C PHE A 35 -2.03 -12.21 -0.38
N LYS A 36 -2.48 -13.41 -0.56
CA LYS A 36 -3.36 -14.03 0.41
C LYS A 36 -2.70 -15.20 1.11
N VAL A 37 -2.94 -15.28 2.41
CA VAL A 37 -2.45 -16.39 3.19
C VAL A 37 -3.69 -16.93 3.88
N ARG A 38 -4.08 -18.13 3.53
CA ARG A 38 -5.26 -18.74 4.10
C ARG A 38 -6.50 -17.86 3.98
N GLY A 39 -6.66 -17.26 2.81
CA GLY A 39 -7.84 -16.45 2.57
C GLY A 39 -7.80 -15.06 3.17
N GLN A 40 -6.72 -14.68 3.77
CA GLN A 40 -6.62 -13.35 4.35
C GLN A 40 -5.58 -12.54 3.63
N TRP A 41 -5.86 -11.28 3.43
CA TRP A 41 -4.93 -10.40 2.74
C TRP A 41 -3.71 -10.10 3.60
N ARG A 42 -2.56 -10.15 2.97
CA ARG A 42 -1.31 -9.79 3.63
C ARG A 42 -0.49 -8.97 2.65
N PHE A 43 0.44 -8.20 3.17
CA PHE A 43 1.21 -7.29 2.35
C PHE A 43 2.68 -7.34 2.73
N SER A 44 3.55 -7.23 1.74
CA SER A 44 4.99 -7.18 2.01
C SER A 44 5.35 -5.74 2.29
N ARG A 45 6.02 -5.46 3.39
CA ARG A 45 6.39 -4.10 3.74
C ARG A 45 7.24 -3.49 2.63
N LYS A 46 8.12 -4.26 2.06
CA LYS A 46 8.95 -3.73 0.98
C LYS A 46 8.12 -3.37 -0.23
N ASP A 47 7.14 -4.18 -0.55
CA ASP A 47 6.28 -3.88 -1.70
C ASP A 47 5.46 -2.64 -1.46
N ILE A 48 4.97 -2.48 -0.24
CA ILE A 48 4.18 -1.31 0.09
C ILE A 48 5.04 -0.05 0.04
N ASP A 49 6.25 -0.14 0.55
CA ASP A 49 7.15 1.01 0.52
C ASP A 49 7.45 1.42 -0.92
N ALA A 50 7.67 0.44 -1.79
CA ALA A 50 7.94 0.73 -3.20
C ALA A 50 6.72 1.35 -3.87
N TRP A 51 5.54 0.85 -3.52
CA TRP A 51 4.30 1.36 -4.06
C TRP A 51 4.10 2.83 -3.64
N ILE A 52 4.40 3.13 -2.38
CA ILE A 52 4.28 4.48 -1.88
C ILE A 52 5.21 5.41 -2.65
N GLU A 53 6.45 4.98 -2.87
CA GLU A 53 7.40 5.80 -3.60
C GLU A 53 6.91 6.05 -5.02
N GLN A 54 6.31 5.06 -5.63
CA GLN A 54 5.81 5.20 -6.96
C GLN A 54 4.68 6.21 -6.98
N GLN A 55 3.79 6.17 -5.99
CA GLN A 55 2.69 7.12 -5.91
C GLN A 55 3.20 8.54 -5.72
N LYS A 56 4.23 8.69 -4.92
CA LYS A 56 4.81 10.00 -4.70
C LYS A 56 5.38 10.57 -5.98
N GLN A 57 6.04 9.74 -6.76
CA GLN A 57 6.60 10.22 -8.00
C GLN A 57 5.54 10.57 -9.01
N MET A 58 4.48 9.80 -9.08
CA MET A 58 3.40 10.10 -9.98
C MET A 58 2.75 11.42 -9.62
N THR A 59 2.60 11.69 -8.36
CA THR A 59 2.00 12.92 -7.91
C THR A 59 2.93 14.08 -8.23
N GLN A 60 4.21 13.89 -8.04
CA GLN A 60 5.14 14.97 -8.31
C GLN A 60 5.21 15.30 -9.79
N ASP A 61 5.03 14.32 -10.62
CA ASP A 61 5.09 14.54 -12.03
C ASP A 61 4.07 15.50 -12.48
N PHE A 62 2.91 15.54 -11.90
CA PHE A 62 2.03 16.51 -12.32
C PHE A 62 1.68 17.43 -11.33
N GLY A 63 1.90 17.19 -10.19
CA GLY A 63 1.44 18.08 -9.28
C GLY A 63 2.29 19.02 -8.84
N ASN A 64 3.27 19.26 -9.31
CA ASN A 64 4.07 20.08 -8.76
C ASN A 64 3.42 21.18 -8.22
N GLY A 65 3.61 21.50 -7.22
CA GLY A 65 3.02 22.56 -6.63
C GLY A 65 1.81 22.35 -5.95
N HIS A 66 1.23 21.32 -5.81
CA HIS A 66 0.04 21.19 -5.31
C HIS A 66 0.08 20.97 -3.94
N PRO A 67 -0.41 21.60 -3.29
CA PRO A 67 -0.41 21.59 -1.93
C PRO A 67 -1.13 20.58 -1.34
N GLU A 68 -1.39 20.19 -1.00
CA GLU A 68 -2.03 19.38 -0.34
C GLU A 68 -2.18 19.52 0.43
#